data_0a840806033f0752df11a38cd6a1abd4
#
_entry.id   0a840806033f0752df11a38cd6a1abd4
#
_cell.length_a   1.000
_cell.length_b   1.000
_cell.length_c   1.000
_cell.angle_alpha   90.00
_cell.angle_beta   90.00
_cell.angle_gamma   90.00
#
_symmetry.space_group_name_H-M   'P 1'
#
loop_
_entity.id
_entity.type
_entity.pdbx_description
1 polymer ?
#
loop_
_entity_poly.entity_id
_entity_poly.type
_entity_poly.pdbx_seq_one_letter_code
_entity_poly.pdbx_strand_id
1 'polypeptide(L)'
;MSLIAGRKPGLAYAIIWLLLAGLLLFLSRDNVATLSGWDPDDQLRLVQLRDFLGGQSWWDSSQYRLNAPDGGPMHWSRLIELPLAAIILALRPLLGTYGAEMAAGIIVPLGCYALIAAVLANIAARIAGHIAGVSALMMAMVAPALSMQSRPMRIDHHGWQLVCAAIALWTLFWPKPRRAGLLLGLALAVWMHISLEGAPAAVMFFALLAFGWVRDAGERPRLQAAITAFALTSLALFFATQRQGLSGAQYCDAISPAHIWAIIAAALSALAVTALPLARWPFRLAALALPAGLAGGLFVYLAPDCLSGAFAQMDPVVRKYWYAQVNEGLPVWRQDAATALLFLGVAIASLASLPWLRRQLAPEKSELLVRIVPLQIYAIMLSMLVFRTISVATLLAIPALACAATLLIARYREEPVLARRLRYVALFILLLMPGALLQQAYLFFAGNAAETAAAPITGAQTYSCDSAQSIATLASLPPSRMVAPFDIGPMILLTSAHKVLASSHHRNQQGMRDQIDIFRLPPAQSKAIIDRRGIAYIVACPDESELGNYSKADPDGLWAGLAKGRVPAWLERLPDRGSGIQVWRVRKP
;
A
#
# COMPACT_ATOMS: atom_id res chain seq x y z
N MET A 1 11.17 -31.95 -14.50
CA MET A 1 12.35 -31.20 -14.01
C MET A 1 13.43 -30.95 -15.07
N SER A 2 13.43 -31.62 -16.21
CA SER A 2 14.35 -31.36 -17.35
C SER A 2 14.10 -29.99 -18.04
N LEU A 3 12.89 -29.46 -17.99
CA LEU A 3 12.55 -28.16 -18.58
C LEU A 3 13.23 -26.95 -17.89
N ILE A 4 13.60 -27.07 -16.59
CA ILE A 4 14.22 -25.98 -15.81
C ILE A 4 15.75 -25.98 -15.98
N ALA A 5 16.34 -27.12 -16.33
CA ALA A 5 17.77 -27.25 -16.59
C ALA A 5 18.18 -26.92 -18.05
N GLY A 6 17.21 -26.63 -18.93
CA GLY A 6 17.40 -26.34 -20.33
C GLY A 6 17.87 -24.92 -20.65
N ARG A 7 18.26 -24.68 -21.90
CA ARG A 7 18.91 -23.47 -22.44
C ARG A 7 18.06 -22.17 -22.38
N LYS A 8 16.82 -22.17 -21.85
CA LYS A 8 15.90 -20.99 -21.82
C LYS A 8 15.21 -20.81 -20.47
N PRO A 9 15.92 -20.36 -19.40
CA PRO A 9 15.30 -20.14 -18.08
C PRO A 9 14.17 -19.10 -18.11
N GLY A 10 14.22 -18.13 -19.01
CA GLY A 10 13.18 -17.11 -19.16
C GLY A 10 11.81 -17.68 -19.52
N LEU A 11 11.75 -18.75 -20.34
CA LEU A 11 10.48 -19.40 -20.68
C LEU A 11 9.86 -20.08 -19.45
N ALA A 12 10.66 -20.74 -18.62
CA ALA A 12 10.19 -21.36 -17.39
C ALA A 12 9.62 -20.32 -16.42
N TYR A 13 10.29 -19.17 -16.25
CA TYR A 13 9.79 -18.06 -15.45
C TYR A 13 8.48 -17.50 -15.99
N ALA A 14 8.37 -17.31 -17.31
CA ALA A 14 7.14 -16.82 -17.93
C ALA A 14 5.97 -17.80 -17.73
N ILE A 15 6.18 -19.10 -17.92
CA ILE A 15 5.14 -20.13 -17.73
C ILE A 15 4.68 -20.12 -16.25
N ILE A 16 5.61 -20.17 -15.30
CA ILE A 16 5.29 -20.15 -13.88
C ILE A 16 4.51 -18.87 -13.54
N TRP A 17 4.97 -17.72 -14.01
CA TRP A 17 4.27 -16.46 -13.77
C TRP A 17 2.87 -16.44 -14.35
N LEU A 18 2.66 -16.93 -15.59
CA LEU A 18 1.33 -17.01 -16.20
C LEU A 18 0.37 -17.93 -15.43
N LEU A 19 0.86 -19.05 -14.91
CA LEU A 19 0.06 -19.94 -14.07
C LEU A 19 -0.35 -19.24 -12.74
N LEU A 20 0.58 -18.53 -12.12
CA LEU A 20 0.33 -17.77 -10.90
C LEU A 20 -0.63 -16.59 -11.15
N ALA A 21 -0.45 -15.86 -12.24
CA ALA A 21 -1.35 -14.78 -12.66
C ALA A 21 -2.76 -15.31 -12.96
N GLY A 22 -2.86 -16.46 -13.62
CA GLY A 22 -4.14 -17.14 -13.88
C GLY A 22 -4.84 -17.56 -12.58
N LEU A 23 -4.08 -18.05 -11.59
CA LEU A 23 -4.62 -18.38 -10.27
C LEU A 23 -5.12 -17.12 -9.55
N LEU A 24 -4.35 -16.03 -9.54
CA LEU A 24 -4.78 -14.76 -8.93
C LEU A 24 -6.05 -14.22 -9.63
N LEU A 25 -6.12 -14.30 -10.96
CA LEU A 25 -7.29 -13.89 -11.73
C LEU A 25 -8.52 -14.74 -11.36
N PHE A 26 -8.35 -16.06 -11.24
CA PHE A 26 -9.42 -16.95 -10.83
C PHE A 26 -9.92 -16.64 -9.41
N LEU A 27 -9.02 -16.40 -8.48
CA LEU A 27 -9.36 -16.03 -7.10
C LEU A 27 -10.02 -14.65 -6.99
N SER A 28 -9.79 -13.78 -7.96
CA SER A 28 -10.33 -12.40 -8.01
C SER A 28 -11.55 -12.25 -8.97
N ARG A 29 -12.07 -13.35 -9.52
CA ARG A 29 -13.07 -13.31 -10.59
C ARG A 29 -14.32 -12.52 -10.23
N ASP A 30 -14.78 -12.59 -8.98
CA ASP A 30 -15.99 -11.90 -8.52
C ASP A 30 -15.77 -10.38 -8.43
N ASN A 31 -14.62 -9.94 -7.91
CA ASN A 31 -14.22 -8.53 -7.92
C ASN A 31 -14.07 -7.99 -9.35
N VAL A 32 -13.48 -8.78 -10.24
CA VAL A 32 -13.31 -8.42 -11.65
C VAL A 32 -14.68 -8.28 -12.33
N ALA A 33 -15.58 -9.25 -12.12
CA ALA A 33 -16.91 -9.25 -12.71
C ALA A 33 -17.84 -8.14 -12.18
N THR A 34 -17.56 -7.56 -11.03
CA THR A 34 -18.35 -6.47 -10.46
C THR A 34 -17.64 -5.12 -10.51
N LEU A 35 -16.42 -5.05 -11.05
CA LEU A 35 -15.51 -3.90 -10.97
C LEU A 35 -15.31 -3.40 -9.52
N SER A 36 -15.47 -4.28 -8.55
CA SER A 36 -15.25 -3.94 -7.14
C SER A 36 -13.78 -4.09 -6.78
N GLY A 37 -13.20 -3.07 -6.15
CA GLY A 37 -11.88 -3.16 -5.55
C GLY A 37 -11.88 -4.04 -4.29
N TRP A 38 -10.72 -4.13 -3.66
CA TRP A 38 -10.52 -4.91 -2.44
C TRP A 38 -10.69 -4.08 -1.16
N ASP A 39 -10.64 -2.77 -1.33
CA ASP A 39 -10.90 -1.81 -0.27
C ASP A 39 -11.51 -0.51 -0.84
N PRO A 40 -11.93 0.42 0.03
CA PRO A 40 -12.53 1.69 -0.36
C PRO A 40 -11.64 2.55 -1.28
N ASP A 41 -10.31 2.42 -1.16
CA ASP A 41 -9.36 3.18 -1.96
C ASP A 41 -9.38 2.76 -3.43
N ASP A 42 -9.52 1.46 -3.71
CA ASP A 42 -9.64 0.95 -5.08
C ASP A 42 -10.92 1.48 -5.76
N GLN A 43 -12.07 1.46 -5.03
CA GLN A 43 -13.33 1.96 -5.57
C GLN A 43 -13.25 3.45 -5.86
N LEU A 44 -12.76 4.24 -4.91
CA LEU A 44 -12.66 5.69 -5.12
C LEU A 44 -11.62 6.05 -6.18
N ARG A 45 -10.56 5.25 -6.32
CA ARG A 45 -9.59 5.41 -7.41
C ARG A 45 -10.24 5.22 -8.77
N LEU A 46 -11.11 4.22 -8.93
CA LEU A 46 -11.84 4.02 -10.19
C LEU A 46 -12.83 5.17 -10.47
N VAL A 47 -13.50 5.70 -9.45
CA VAL A 47 -14.34 6.90 -9.58
C VAL A 47 -13.51 8.10 -10.04
N GLN A 48 -12.36 8.35 -9.40
CA GLN A 48 -11.46 9.44 -9.75
C GLN A 48 -10.92 9.31 -11.19
N LEU A 49 -10.60 8.10 -11.61
CA LEU A 49 -10.18 7.81 -12.97
C LEU A 49 -11.29 8.06 -14.01
N ARG A 50 -12.54 7.68 -13.69
CA ARG A 50 -13.71 7.99 -14.55
C ARG A 50 -13.94 9.49 -14.69
N ASP A 51 -13.81 10.25 -13.61
CA ASP A 51 -13.94 11.72 -13.62
C ASP A 51 -12.83 12.35 -14.47
N PHE A 52 -11.58 11.87 -14.33
CA PHE A 52 -10.45 12.30 -15.16
C PHE A 52 -10.68 12.00 -16.66
N LEU A 53 -11.09 10.80 -17.02
CA LEU A 53 -11.42 10.42 -18.38
C LEU A 53 -12.67 11.14 -18.91
N GLY A 54 -13.53 11.60 -18.02
CA GLY A 54 -14.70 12.44 -18.29
C GLY A 54 -14.39 13.93 -18.49
N GLY A 55 -13.10 14.34 -18.37
CA GLY A 55 -12.67 15.72 -18.65
C GLY A 55 -12.30 16.55 -17.41
N GLN A 56 -12.23 15.96 -16.22
CA GLN A 56 -11.66 16.65 -15.06
C GLN A 56 -10.19 16.99 -15.31
N SER A 57 -9.76 18.18 -14.91
CA SER A 57 -8.40 18.66 -15.12
C SER A 57 -7.36 17.73 -14.50
N TRP A 58 -6.22 17.56 -15.16
CA TRP A 58 -5.06 16.82 -14.64
C TRP A 58 -4.60 17.30 -13.25
N TRP A 59 -4.66 18.60 -13.01
CA TRP A 59 -4.23 19.21 -11.73
C TRP A 59 -5.31 19.22 -10.65
N ASP A 60 -6.53 18.80 -10.97
CA ASP A 60 -7.64 18.73 -10.04
C ASP A 60 -8.00 17.28 -9.73
N SER A 61 -7.60 16.80 -8.57
CA SER A 61 -7.94 15.46 -8.09
C SER A 61 -9.13 15.45 -7.13
N SER A 62 -9.82 16.57 -6.95
CA SER A 62 -10.96 16.68 -6.03
C SER A 62 -12.12 15.79 -6.48
N GLN A 63 -12.76 15.13 -5.52
CA GLN A 63 -13.94 14.31 -5.77
C GLN A 63 -15.21 15.13 -5.44
N TYR A 64 -15.89 15.66 -6.48
CA TYR A 64 -17.04 16.58 -6.30
C TYR A 64 -18.34 15.90 -5.88
N ARG A 65 -18.43 14.58 -5.97
CA ARG A 65 -19.54 13.82 -5.40
C ARG A 65 -19.35 13.45 -3.93
N LEU A 66 -18.14 13.68 -3.42
CA LEU A 66 -17.80 13.58 -2.00
C LEU A 66 -17.92 14.96 -1.37
N ASN A 67 -18.57 15.09 -0.20
CA ASN A 67 -18.74 16.36 0.54
C ASN A 67 -19.38 17.49 -0.32
N ALA A 68 -20.33 17.15 -1.17
CA ALA A 68 -20.98 18.15 -2.02
C ALA A 68 -21.70 19.23 -1.19
N PRO A 69 -21.69 20.52 -1.62
CA PRO A 69 -21.21 21.03 -2.91
C PRO A 69 -19.69 21.29 -2.97
N ASP A 70 -18.99 21.35 -1.85
CA ASP A 70 -17.61 21.83 -1.76
C ASP A 70 -16.60 20.89 -2.44
N GLY A 71 -16.91 19.60 -2.48
CA GLY A 71 -16.02 18.54 -2.96
C GLY A 71 -15.06 18.04 -1.86
N GLY A 72 -14.53 16.85 -2.04
CA GLY A 72 -13.51 16.26 -1.19
C GLY A 72 -12.13 16.40 -1.84
N PRO A 73 -11.21 17.21 -1.29
CA PRO A 73 -9.85 17.28 -1.82
C PRO A 73 -9.13 15.95 -1.60
N MET A 74 -8.45 15.46 -2.64
CA MET A 74 -7.71 14.19 -2.58
C MET A 74 -6.21 14.45 -2.47
N HIS A 75 -5.51 13.60 -1.70
CA HIS A 75 -4.06 13.66 -1.56
C HIS A 75 -3.32 12.77 -2.58
N TRP A 76 -4.05 12.02 -3.37
CA TRP A 76 -3.52 11.01 -4.27
C TRP A 76 -2.91 11.58 -5.54
N SER A 77 -1.76 11.02 -5.91
CA SER A 77 -1.12 11.32 -7.18
C SER A 77 -1.88 10.68 -8.35
N ARG A 78 -2.07 11.47 -9.43
CA ARG A 78 -2.59 10.96 -10.70
C ARG A 78 -1.59 10.12 -11.49
N LEU A 79 -0.32 10.06 -11.08
CA LEU A 79 0.71 9.30 -11.79
C LEU A 79 0.32 7.84 -12.01
N ILE A 80 -0.29 7.22 -11.01
CA ILE A 80 -0.71 5.81 -11.10
C ILE A 80 -1.98 5.61 -11.95
N GLU A 81 -2.72 6.67 -12.22
CA GLU A 81 -3.90 6.64 -13.10
C GLU A 81 -3.49 6.57 -14.58
N LEU A 82 -2.30 7.05 -14.94
CA LEU A 82 -1.85 7.09 -16.34
C LEU A 82 -1.82 5.71 -17.02
N PRO A 83 -1.25 4.64 -16.42
CA PRO A 83 -1.28 3.31 -17.01
C PRO A 83 -2.71 2.75 -17.14
N LEU A 84 -3.57 3.00 -16.14
CA LEU A 84 -4.98 2.60 -16.18
C LEU A 84 -5.71 3.34 -17.31
N ALA A 85 -5.57 4.66 -17.37
CA ALA A 85 -6.17 5.50 -18.42
C ALA A 85 -5.71 5.09 -19.81
N ALA A 86 -4.41 4.83 -20.00
CA ALA A 86 -3.86 4.40 -21.29
C ALA A 86 -4.49 3.08 -21.77
N ILE A 87 -4.64 2.09 -20.89
CA ILE A 87 -5.27 0.81 -21.23
C ILE A 87 -6.77 0.99 -21.54
N ILE A 88 -7.48 1.77 -20.71
CA ILE A 88 -8.90 2.05 -20.93
C ILE A 88 -9.12 2.74 -22.27
N LEU A 89 -8.36 3.79 -22.56
CA LEU A 89 -8.49 4.52 -23.84
C LEU A 89 -8.17 3.64 -25.04
N ALA A 90 -7.15 2.78 -24.94
CA ALA A 90 -6.77 1.87 -26.02
C ALA A 90 -7.80 0.77 -26.27
N LEU A 91 -8.42 0.22 -25.22
CA LEU A 91 -9.31 -0.93 -25.32
C LEU A 91 -10.80 -0.56 -25.38
N ARG A 92 -11.19 0.65 -24.99
CA ARG A 92 -12.58 1.10 -24.99
C ARG A 92 -13.29 0.96 -26.35
N PRO A 93 -12.64 1.27 -27.51
CA PRO A 93 -13.27 1.07 -28.81
C PRO A 93 -13.62 -0.39 -29.13
N LEU A 94 -12.90 -1.35 -28.53
CA LEU A 94 -13.07 -2.78 -28.80
C LEU A 94 -13.95 -3.48 -27.76
N LEU A 95 -13.82 -3.11 -26.48
CA LEU A 95 -14.44 -3.82 -25.34
C LEU A 95 -15.57 -3.03 -24.67
N GLY A 96 -15.83 -1.81 -25.12
CA GLY A 96 -16.70 -0.88 -24.41
C GLY A 96 -16.07 -0.38 -23.11
N THR A 97 -16.75 0.53 -22.40
CA THR A 97 -16.22 1.14 -21.16
C THR A 97 -15.99 0.10 -20.07
N TYR A 98 -16.98 -0.75 -19.82
CA TYR A 98 -16.91 -1.77 -18.77
C TYR A 98 -15.79 -2.78 -19.02
N GLY A 99 -15.68 -3.34 -20.23
CA GLY A 99 -14.64 -4.30 -20.57
C GLY A 99 -13.23 -3.69 -20.54
N ALA A 100 -13.08 -2.41 -20.90
CA ALA A 100 -11.82 -1.70 -20.85
C ALA A 100 -11.37 -1.41 -19.41
N GLU A 101 -12.29 -1.00 -18.52
CA GLU A 101 -12.02 -0.83 -17.09
C GLU A 101 -11.62 -2.16 -16.43
N MET A 102 -12.35 -3.24 -16.74
CA MET A 102 -12.04 -4.59 -16.30
C MET A 102 -10.63 -5.02 -16.75
N ALA A 103 -10.31 -4.82 -18.02
CA ALA A 103 -8.98 -5.13 -18.56
C ALA A 103 -7.87 -4.32 -17.87
N ALA A 104 -8.07 -3.02 -17.63
CA ALA A 104 -7.13 -2.18 -16.91
C ALA A 104 -6.93 -2.63 -15.46
N GLY A 105 -8.02 -2.98 -14.76
CA GLY A 105 -8.00 -3.51 -13.40
C GLY A 105 -7.34 -4.89 -13.26
N ILE A 106 -7.17 -5.63 -14.36
CA ILE A 106 -6.41 -6.89 -14.41
C ILE A 106 -4.96 -6.63 -14.80
N ILE A 107 -4.74 -5.93 -15.91
CA ILE A 107 -3.42 -5.81 -16.56
C ILE A 107 -2.45 -5.00 -15.68
N VAL A 108 -2.91 -3.89 -15.08
CA VAL A 108 -2.01 -3.00 -14.31
C VAL A 108 -1.51 -3.67 -13.03
N PRO A 109 -2.34 -4.22 -12.14
CA PRO A 109 -1.86 -4.90 -10.94
C PRO A 109 -0.98 -6.12 -11.25
N LEU A 110 -1.39 -6.95 -12.21
CA LEU A 110 -0.57 -8.09 -12.64
C LEU A 110 0.73 -7.65 -13.30
N GLY A 111 0.74 -6.54 -14.02
CA GLY A 111 1.96 -5.91 -14.57
C GLY A 111 2.92 -5.45 -13.46
N CYS A 112 2.42 -4.78 -12.43
CA CYS A 112 3.21 -4.44 -11.25
C CYS A 112 3.80 -5.69 -10.60
N TYR A 113 2.98 -6.72 -10.41
CA TYR A 113 3.42 -7.98 -9.85
C TYR A 113 4.49 -8.68 -10.71
N ALA A 114 4.33 -8.69 -12.03
CA ALA A 114 5.31 -9.24 -12.96
C ALA A 114 6.68 -8.54 -12.83
N LEU A 115 6.68 -7.21 -12.72
CA LEU A 115 7.92 -6.43 -12.52
C LEU A 115 8.58 -6.77 -11.19
N ILE A 116 7.82 -6.80 -10.09
CA ILE A 116 8.32 -7.18 -8.76
C ILE A 116 8.92 -8.59 -8.81
N ALA A 117 8.16 -9.55 -9.30
CA ALA A 117 8.56 -10.95 -9.38
C ALA A 117 9.80 -11.16 -10.26
N ALA A 118 9.88 -10.50 -11.42
CA ALA A 118 11.04 -10.55 -12.32
C ALA A 118 12.31 -10.01 -11.64
N VAL A 119 12.19 -8.89 -10.92
CA VAL A 119 13.33 -8.31 -10.18
C VAL A 119 13.80 -9.27 -9.08
N LEU A 120 12.89 -9.77 -8.25
CA LEU A 120 13.22 -10.69 -7.16
C LEU A 120 13.86 -11.99 -7.68
N ALA A 121 13.29 -12.55 -8.76
CA ALA A 121 13.85 -13.73 -9.43
C ALA A 121 15.25 -13.45 -10.00
N ASN A 122 15.46 -12.29 -10.61
CA ASN A 122 16.78 -11.91 -11.14
C ASN A 122 17.83 -11.78 -10.02
N ILE A 123 17.48 -11.13 -8.90
CA ILE A 123 18.38 -10.98 -7.75
C ILE A 123 18.73 -12.36 -7.18
N ALA A 124 17.73 -13.19 -6.88
CA ALA A 124 17.94 -14.52 -6.33
C ALA A 124 18.76 -15.41 -7.28
N ALA A 125 18.48 -15.35 -8.59
CA ALA A 125 19.22 -16.11 -9.60
C ALA A 125 20.70 -15.69 -9.72
N ARG A 126 21.02 -14.42 -9.57
CA ARG A 126 22.41 -13.92 -9.53
C ARG A 126 23.20 -14.45 -8.34
N ILE A 127 22.53 -14.71 -7.22
CA ILE A 127 23.15 -15.17 -5.97
C ILE A 127 23.30 -16.71 -5.98
N ALA A 128 22.20 -17.46 -6.21
CA ALA A 128 22.15 -18.91 -6.04
C ALA A 128 21.63 -19.69 -7.28
N GLY A 129 21.65 -19.05 -8.46
CA GLY A 129 21.29 -19.71 -9.73
C GLY A 129 19.78 -19.75 -10.02
N HIS A 130 19.42 -20.37 -11.15
CA HIS A 130 18.05 -20.30 -11.69
C HIS A 130 16.97 -20.91 -10.78
N ILE A 131 17.32 -21.93 -9.99
CA ILE A 131 16.38 -22.52 -9.02
C ILE A 131 15.99 -21.49 -7.98
N ALA A 132 16.94 -20.65 -7.53
CA ALA A 132 16.63 -19.54 -6.61
C ALA A 132 15.70 -18.50 -7.24
N GLY A 133 15.85 -18.23 -8.54
CA GLY A 133 14.92 -17.38 -9.26
C GLY A 133 13.49 -17.95 -9.28
N VAL A 134 13.33 -19.25 -9.55
CA VAL A 134 12.02 -19.93 -9.47
C VAL A 134 11.46 -19.89 -8.05
N SER A 135 12.30 -20.18 -7.05
CA SER A 135 11.89 -20.11 -5.64
C SER A 135 11.42 -18.72 -5.24
N ALA A 136 12.08 -17.66 -5.73
CA ALA A 136 11.68 -16.27 -5.47
C ALA A 136 10.31 -15.95 -6.08
N LEU A 137 10.02 -16.41 -7.32
CA LEU A 137 8.68 -16.28 -7.93
C LEU A 137 7.61 -16.95 -7.07
N MET A 138 7.85 -18.19 -6.65
CA MET A 138 6.89 -18.95 -5.83
C MET A 138 6.66 -18.28 -4.46
N MET A 139 7.74 -17.85 -3.81
CA MET A 139 7.66 -17.19 -2.50
C MET A 139 6.97 -15.83 -2.58
N ALA A 140 7.23 -15.03 -3.62
CA ALA A 140 6.53 -13.78 -3.81
C ALA A 140 5.01 -14.01 -3.90
N MET A 141 4.56 -15.07 -4.60
CA MET A 141 3.15 -15.41 -4.75
C MET A 141 2.49 -15.81 -3.43
N VAL A 142 3.14 -16.63 -2.63
CA VAL A 142 2.57 -17.13 -1.36
C VAL A 142 2.78 -16.17 -0.19
N ALA A 143 3.53 -15.07 -0.38
CA ALA A 143 3.70 -14.03 0.61
C ALA A 143 2.49 -13.07 0.61
N PRO A 144 1.59 -13.09 1.62
CA PRO A 144 0.35 -12.31 1.58
C PRO A 144 0.61 -10.81 1.41
N ALA A 145 1.65 -10.27 2.07
CA ALA A 145 2.02 -8.86 1.98
C ALA A 145 2.36 -8.38 0.56
N LEU A 146 2.73 -9.28 -0.36
CA LEU A 146 3.01 -8.94 -1.77
C LEU A 146 1.83 -9.27 -2.67
N SER A 147 1.26 -10.48 -2.54
CA SER A 147 0.18 -10.94 -3.41
C SER A 147 -1.10 -10.12 -3.23
N MET A 148 -1.42 -9.70 -2.00
CA MET A 148 -2.60 -8.86 -1.72
C MET A 148 -2.50 -7.47 -2.35
N GLN A 149 -1.30 -6.92 -2.54
CA GLN A 149 -1.08 -5.61 -3.17
C GLN A 149 -0.98 -5.67 -4.70
N SER A 150 -1.09 -6.86 -5.30
CA SER A 150 -0.85 -7.06 -6.75
C SER A 150 -1.92 -7.93 -7.42
N ARG A 151 -2.98 -8.29 -6.72
CA ARG A 151 -4.09 -9.07 -7.27
C ARG A 151 -5.00 -8.22 -8.18
N PRO A 152 -5.68 -8.81 -9.17
CA PRO A 152 -6.61 -8.08 -10.03
C PRO A 152 -7.59 -7.21 -9.23
N MET A 153 -7.92 -6.04 -9.73
CA MET A 153 -8.74 -5.00 -9.10
C MET A 153 -8.09 -4.29 -7.89
N ARG A 154 -6.84 -4.59 -7.54
CA ARG A 154 -6.05 -3.78 -6.60
C ARG A 154 -5.35 -2.67 -7.37
N ILE A 155 -6.05 -1.56 -7.61
CA ILE A 155 -5.61 -0.46 -8.48
C ILE A 155 -5.09 0.76 -7.73
N ASP A 156 -4.97 0.67 -6.43
CA ASP A 156 -4.39 1.72 -5.60
C ASP A 156 -2.87 1.89 -5.81
N HIS A 157 -2.25 2.70 -4.96
CA HIS A 157 -0.85 3.08 -5.09
C HIS A 157 0.16 2.05 -4.54
N HIS A 158 -0.26 1.08 -3.72
CA HIS A 158 0.65 0.16 -3.04
C HIS A 158 1.42 -0.76 -3.98
N GLY A 159 0.78 -1.29 -5.03
CA GLY A 159 1.47 -2.09 -6.06
C GLY A 159 2.63 -1.32 -6.71
N TRP A 160 2.42 -0.05 -7.03
CA TRP A 160 3.44 0.82 -7.62
C TRP A 160 4.56 1.18 -6.65
N GLN A 161 4.26 1.38 -5.36
CA GLN A 161 5.28 1.55 -4.33
C GLN A 161 6.22 0.34 -4.27
N LEU A 162 5.67 -0.89 -4.33
CA LEU A 162 6.46 -2.11 -4.35
C LEU A 162 7.29 -2.26 -5.63
N VAL A 163 6.81 -1.81 -6.78
CA VAL A 163 7.60 -1.74 -8.02
C VAL A 163 8.80 -0.81 -7.83
N CYS A 164 8.58 0.38 -7.28
CA CYS A 164 9.67 1.32 -7.00
C CYS A 164 10.69 0.75 -6.01
N ALA A 165 10.22 0.09 -4.94
CA ALA A 165 11.07 -0.58 -3.97
C ALA A 165 11.90 -1.71 -4.59
N ALA A 166 11.29 -2.53 -5.46
CA ALA A 166 11.97 -3.60 -6.17
C ALA A 166 13.06 -3.06 -7.11
N ILE A 167 12.74 -2.02 -7.89
CA ILE A 167 13.72 -1.36 -8.77
C ILE A 167 14.85 -0.76 -7.94
N ALA A 168 14.55 -0.05 -6.85
CA ALA A 168 15.56 0.51 -5.95
C ALA A 168 16.49 -0.58 -5.40
N LEU A 169 15.92 -1.69 -4.91
CA LEU A 169 16.70 -2.85 -4.46
C LEU A 169 17.58 -3.41 -5.59
N TRP A 170 17.04 -3.57 -6.79
CA TRP A 170 17.76 -4.13 -7.93
C TRP A 170 19.01 -3.35 -8.32
N THR A 171 18.99 -2.01 -8.17
CA THR A 171 20.13 -1.14 -8.49
C THR A 171 21.37 -1.43 -7.64
N LEU A 172 21.20 -1.97 -6.44
CA LEU A 172 22.33 -2.34 -5.56
C LEU A 172 23.19 -3.47 -6.14
N PHE A 173 22.63 -4.25 -7.07
CA PHE A 173 23.30 -5.37 -7.75
C PHE A 173 23.88 -5.00 -9.12
N TRP A 174 23.81 -3.74 -9.53
CA TRP A 174 24.32 -3.29 -10.82
C TRP A 174 25.81 -2.95 -10.76
N PRO A 175 26.62 -3.44 -11.73
CA PRO A 175 28.06 -3.21 -11.73
C PRO A 175 28.47 -1.81 -12.16
N LYS A 176 27.58 -1.06 -12.85
CA LYS A 176 27.85 0.29 -13.37
C LYS A 176 27.35 1.36 -12.39
N PRO A 177 28.22 1.97 -11.54
CA PRO A 177 27.77 2.83 -10.44
C PRO A 177 26.88 3.99 -10.89
N ARG A 178 27.25 4.73 -11.93
CA ARG A 178 26.46 5.87 -12.41
C ARG A 178 25.06 5.47 -12.86
N ARG A 179 24.94 4.39 -13.68
CA ARG A 179 23.62 3.92 -14.16
C ARG A 179 22.75 3.41 -13.02
N ALA A 180 23.37 2.71 -12.08
CA ALA A 180 22.69 2.25 -10.88
C ALA A 180 22.16 3.42 -10.05
N GLY A 181 22.99 4.45 -9.83
CA GLY A 181 22.59 5.67 -9.14
C GLY A 181 21.45 6.41 -9.84
N LEU A 182 21.54 6.62 -11.16
CA LEU A 182 20.48 7.28 -11.92
C LEU A 182 19.13 6.56 -11.77
N LEU A 183 19.11 5.24 -11.95
CA LEU A 183 17.87 4.47 -11.83
C LEU A 183 17.34 4.45 -10.39
N LEU A 184 18.23 4.39 -9.38
CA LEU A 184 17.83 4.47 -7.98
C LEU A 184 17.17 5.83 -7.68
N GLY A 185 17.82 6.94 -8.06
CA GLY A 185 17.28 8.27 -7.82
C GLY A 185 15.92 8.47 -8.50
N LEU A 186 15.78 8.01 -9.74
CA LEU A 186 14.50 8.01 -10.46
C LEU A 186 13.42 7.22 -9.71
N ALA A 187 13.72 5.97 -9.32
CA ALA A 187 12.75 5.11 -8.63
C ALA A 187 12.29 5.70 -7.29
N LEU A 188 13.21 6.26 -6.51
CA LEU A 188 12.88 6.88 -5.23
C LEU A 188 12.07 8.17 -5.39
N ALA A 189 12.38 9.00 -6.41
CA ALA A 189 11.61 10.20 -6.71
C ALA A 189 10.18 9.85 -7.13
N VAL A 190 10.01 8.90 -8.05
CA VAL A 190 8.69 8.41 -8.47
C VAL A 190 7.90 7.85 -7.27
N TRP A 191 8.54 7.06 -6.41
CA TRP A 191 7.91 6.52 -5.20
C TRP A 191 7.36 7.64 -4.31
N MET A 192 8.18 8.63 -3.97
CA MET A 192 7.75 9.76 -3.12
C MET A 192 6.64 10.60 -3.76
N HIS A 193 6.61 10.73 -5.08
CA HIS A 193 5.55 11.45 -5.80
C HIS A 193 4.26 10.63 -5.99
N ILE A 194 4.33 9.31 -5.88
CA ILE A 194 3.14 8.44 -5.78
C ILE A 194 2.56 8.53 -4.38
N SER A 195 3.40 8.39 -3.36
CA SER A 195 3.02 8.50 -1.95
C SER A 195 4.23 8.90 -1.09
N LEU A 196 4.03 9.87 -0.21
CA LEU A 196 5.08 10.30 0.73
C LEU A 196 5.48 9.21 1.73
N GLU A 197 4.72 8.12 1.82
CA GLU A 197 5.12 6.89 2.54
C GLU A 197 6.46 6.31 2.05
N GLY A 198 6.88 6.66 0.83
CA GLY A 198 8.21 6.33 0.31
C GLY A 198 9.37 7.11 0.93
N ALA A 199 9.11 8.22 1.64
CA ALA A 199 10.17 9.08 2.19
C ALA A 199 11.10 8.35 3.18
N PRO A 200 10.63 7.56 4.15
CA PRO A 200 11.52 6.79 5.04
C PRO A 200 12.42 5.82 4.27
N ALA A 201 11.89 5.16 3.22
CA ALA A 201 12.69 4.28 2.37
C ALA A 201 13.73 5.07 1.56
N ALA A 202 13.37 6.22 0.99
CA ALA A 202 14.31 7.08 0.28
C ALA A 202 15.47 7.52 1.19
N VAL A 203 15.18 7.96 2.42
CA VAL A 203 16.21 8.31 3.42
C VAL A 203 17.13 7.12 3.67
N MET A 204 16.60 5.91 3.84
CA MET A 204 17.42 4.71 4.11
C MET A 204 18.31 4.33 2.91
N PHE A 205 17.79 4.39 1.68
CA PHE A 205 18.61 4.12 0.50
C PHE A 205 19.73 5.16 0.33
N PHE A 206 19.45 6.45 0.54
CA PHE A 206 20.48 7.48 0.51
C PHE A 206 21.49 7.33 1.65
N ALA A 207 21.06 6.97 2.86
CA ALA A 207 21.95 6.68 3.97
C ALA A 207 22.91 5.51 3.65
N LEU A 208 22.38 4.44 2.99
CA LEU A 208 23.19 3.31 2.55
C LEU A 208 24.24 3.73 1.51
N LEU A 209 23.86 4.55 0.52
CA LEU A 209 24.80 5.07 -0.50
C LEU A 209 25.84 6.02 0.11
N ALA A 210 25.42 6.91 1.01
CA ALA A 210 26.29 7.83 1.72
C ALA A 210 27.30 7.08 2.58
N PHE A 211 26.86 6.04 3.31
CA PHE A 211 27.75 5.16 4.06
C PHE A 211 28.74 4.42 3.15
N GLY A 212 28.29 3.94 1.99
CA GLY A 212 29.14 3.35 0.96
C GLY A 212 30.25 4.32 0.55
N TRP A 213 29.91 5.58 0.24
CA TRP A 213 30.88 6.62 -0.11
C TRP A 213 31.80 6.99 1.05
N VAL A 214 31.30 7.03 2.27
CA VAL A 214 32.14 7.26 3.46
C VAL A 214 33.24 6.22 3.57
N ARG A 215 32.93 4.95 3.32
CA ARG A 215 33.89 3.82 3.38
C ARG A 215 34.79 3.77 2.15
N ASP A 216 34.22 3.97 0.97
CA ASP A 216 34.92 3.88 -0.31
C ASP A 216 34.60 5.09 -1.20
N ALA A 217 35.61 5.94 -1.45
CA ALA A 217 35.47 7.10 -2.35
C ALA A 217 35.08 6.70 -3.78
N GLY A 218 35.30 5.46 -4.20
CA GLY A 218 34.92 4.91 -5.51
C GLY A 218 33.40 4.85 -5.71
N GLU A 219 32.61 4.84 -4.64
CA GLU A 219 31.14 4.89 -4.69
C GLU A 219 30.58 6.32 -4.95
N ARG A 220 31.42 7.36 -4.97
CA ARG A 220 31.03 8.74 -5.30
C ARG A 220 30.16 8.85 -6.56
N PRO A 221 30.51 8.24 -7.71
CA PRO A 221 29.71 8.38 -8.93
C PRO A 221 28.29 7.80 -8.80
N ARG A 222 28.11 6.76 -7.98
CA ARG A 222 26.79 6.19 -7.70
C ARG A 222 25.95 7.15 -6.87
N LEU A 223 26.50 7.66 -5.78
CA LEU A 223 25.83 8.60 -4.89
C LEU A 223 25.44 9.89 -5.61
N GLN A 224 26.38 10.52 -6.33
CA GLN A 224 26.11 11.76 -7.07
C GLN A 224 25.04 11.56 -8.15
N ALA A 225 25.09 10.46 -8.90
CA ALA A 225 24.09 10.15 -9.91
C ALA A 225 22.70 9.94 -9.29
N ALA A 226 22.62 9.27 -8.12
CA ALA A 226 21.36 9.08 -7.42
C ALA A 226 20.77 10.40 -6.91
N ILE A 227 21.59 11.26 -6.29
CA ILE A 227 21.18 12.60 -5.83
C ILE A 227 20.65 13.44 -6.99
N THR A 228 21.42 13.50 -8.09
CA THR A 228 21.04 14.29 -9.26
C THR A 228 19.73 13.81 -9.89
N ALA A 229 19.61 12.50 -10.11
CA ALA A 229 18.39 11.93 -10.70
C ALA A 229 17.18 12.13 -9.78
N PHE A 230 17.35 11.91 -8.47
CA PHE A 230 16.29 12.12 -7.47
C PHE A 230 15.79 13.57 -7.47
N ALA A 231 16.71 14.54 -7.39
CA ALA A 231 16.34 15.96 -7.32
C ALA A 231 15.69 16.44 -8.63
N LEU A 232 16.27 16.13 -9.79
CA LEU A 232 15.73 16.54 -11.08
C LEU A 232 14.37 15.88 -11.36
N THR A 233 14.22 14.60 -11.07
CA THR A 233 12.94 13.90 -11.24
C THR A 233 11.89 14.43 -10.28
N SER A 234 12.24 14.64 -9.00
CA SER A 234 11.30 15.22 -8.02
C SER A 234 10.85 16.61 -8.45
N LEU A 235 11.76 17.45 -8.93
CA LEU A 235 11.42 18.78 -9.43
C LEU A 235 10.51 18.72 -10.67
N ALA A 236 10.84 17.86 -11.63
CA ALA A 236 10.04 17.69 -12.85
C ALA A 236 8.63 17.18 -12.53
N LEU A 237 8.50 16.14 -11.69
CA LEU A 237 7.21 15.60 -11.29
C LEU A 237 6.39 16.61 -10.46
N PHE A 238 7.04 17.38 -9.60
CA PHE A 238 6.38 18.41 -8.82
C PHE A 238 5.70 19.44 -9.72
N PHE A 239 6.43 20.04 -10.66
CA PHE A 239 5.86 21.01 -11.59
C PHE A 239 4.85 20.39 -12.57
N ALA A 240 5.01 19.13 -12.92
CA ALA A 240 4.04 18.41 -13.75
C ALA A 240 2.72 18.13 -13.02
N THR A 241 2.73 17.96 -11.68
CA THR A 241 1.55 17.57 -10.92
C THR A 241 0.95 18.68 -10.05
N GLN A 242 1.69 19.77 -9.79
CA GLN A 242 1.26 20.88 -8.92
C GLN A 242 1.16 22.18 -9.74
N ARG A 243 -0.08 22.57 -10.09
CA ARG A 243 -0.33 23.77 -10.91
C ARG A 243 0.25 25.05 -10.32
N GLN A 244 0.16 25.22 -9.00
CA GLN A 244 0.63 26.41 -8.30
C GLN A 244 2.15 26.41 -8.05
N GLY A 245 2.83 25.28 -8.36
CA GLY A 245 4.25 25.16 -8.15
C GLY A 245 4.68 25.48 -6.72
N LEU A 246 5.77 26.21 -6.57
CA LEU A 246 6.35 26.55 -5.26
C LEU A 246 5.53 27.55 -4.43
N SER A 247 4.48 28.17 -4.99
CA SER A 247 3.52 29.01 -4.27
C SER A 247 2.28 28.26 -3.77
N GLY A 248 2.22 26.94 -3.99
CA GLY A 248 1.10 26.11 -3.58
C GLY A 248 1.01 25.90 -2.06
N ALA A 249 -0.10 25.31 -1.64
CA ALA A 249 -0.33 24.98 -0.24
C ALA A 249 0.67 23.96 0.30
N GLN A 250 0.98 24.05 1.59
CA GLN A 250 1.82 23.09 2.31
C GLN A 250 0.97 21.92 2.81
N TYR A 251 1.46 20.71 2.57
CA TYR A 251 0.86 19.46 3.04
C TYR A 251 1.90 18.59 3.71
N CYS A 252 1.52 17.90 4.78
CA CYS A 252 2.42 16.98 5.48
C CYS A 252 2.28 15.52 4.97
N ASP A 253 1.23 15.22 4.24
CA ASP A 253 0.85 13.90 3.72
C ASP A 253 1.14 13.72 2.22
N ALA A 254 1.60 14.77 1.53
CA ALA A 254 1.97 14.73 0.12
C ALA A 254 3.14 15.68 -0.18
N ILE A 255 3.83 15.45 -1.30
CA ILE A 255 4.90 16.35 -1.75
C ILE A 255 4.34 17.77 -1.93
N SER A 256 4.95 18.72 -1.25
CA SER A 256 4.59 20.13 -1.21
C SER A 256 5.84 21.02 -1.30
N PRO A 257 5.72 22.35 -1.44
CA PRO A 257 6.87 23.23 -1.62
C PRO A 257 7.99 23.05 -0.61
N ALA A 258 7.69 22.84 0.68
CA ALA A 258 8.72 22.62 1.70
C ALA A 258 9.58 21.38 1.42
N HIS A 259 8.97 20.28 0.96
CA HIS A 259 9.68 19.07 0.58
C HIS A 259 10.63 19.33 -0.59
N ILE A 260 10.18 20.08 -1.60
CA ILE A 260 11.00 20.40 -2.78
C ILE A 260 12.18 21.29 -2.40
N TRP A 261 11.97 22.30 -1.57
CA TRP A 261 13.07 23.13 -1.10
C TRP A 261 14.10 22.36 -0.28
N ALA A 262 13.64 21.45 0.60
CA ALA A 262 14.52 20.56 1.36
C ALA A 262 15.30 19.61 0.44
N ILE A 263 14.66 19.04 -0.59
CA ILE A 263 15.32 18.18 -1.59
C ILE A 263 16.38 18.97 -2.38
N ILE A 264 16.08 20.19 -2.80
CA ILE A 264 17.06 21.05 -3.52
C ILE A 264 18.24 21.36 -2.61
N ALA A 265 17.99 21.79 -1.37
CA ALA A 265 19.05 22.12 -0.42
C ALA A 265 19.93 20.90 -0.11
N ALA A 266 19.31 19.72 0.11
CA ALA A 266 20.04 18.47 0.30
C ALA A 266 20.88 18.11 -0.91
N ALA A 267 20.31 18.19 -2.13
CA ALA A 267 20.98 17.79 -3.35
C ALA A 267 22.18 18.70 -3.66
N LEU A 268 22.01 20.01 -3.65
CA LEU A 268 23.08 20.96 -3.94
C LEU A 268 24.23 20.84 -2.95
N SER A 269 23.93 20.81 -1.66
CA SER A 269 24.94 20.68 -0.61
C SER A 269 25.63 19.31 -0.62
N ALA A 270 24.89 18.21 -0.84
CA ALA A 270 25.48 16.88 -0.93
C ALA A 270 26.36 16.72 -2.19
N LEU A 271 25.97 17.27 -3.33
CA LEU A 271 26.82 17.29 -4.53
C LEU A 271 28.09 18.10 -4.30
N ALA A 272 28.00 19.28 -3.66
CA ALA A 272 29.16 20.10 -3.29
C ALA A 272 30.11 19.35 -2.36
N VAL A 273 29.59 18.77 -1.26
CA VAL A 273 30.38 18.03 -0.28
C VAL A 273 31.05 16.80 -0.91
N THR A 274 30.33 16.05 -1.72
CA THR A 274 30.88 14.85 -2.39
C THR A 274 31.89 15.18 -3.48
N ALA A 275 31.93 16.41 -4.00
CA ALA A 275 32.95 16.88 -4.92
C ALA A 275 34.29 17.20 -4.24
N LEU A 276 34.29 17.48 -2.93
CA LEU A 276 35.51 17.80 -2.20
C LEU A 276 36.48 16.59 -2.14
N PRO A 277 37.83 16.85 -2.18
CA PRO A 277 38.85 15.80 -2.14
C PRO A 277 39.08 15.29 -0.71
N LEU A 278 38.06 14.79 -0.05
CA LEU A 278 38.12 14.29 1.31
C LEU A 278 38.76 12.89 1.35
N ALA A 279 40.03 12.81 1.70
CA ALA A 279 40.78 11.55 1.69
C ALA A 279 40.34 10.58 2.79
N ARG A 280 40.09 11.06 4.03
CA ARG A 280 39.82 10.24 5.20
C ARG A 280 38.31 10.10 5.44
N TRP A 281 37.87 8.90 5.81
CA TRP A 281 36.46 8.59 6.06
C TRP A 281 35.80 9.47 7.16
N PRO A 282 36.47 9.89 8.28
CA PRO A 282 35.81 10.72 9.28
C PRO A 282 35.41 12.09 8.73
N PHE A 283 36.22 12.68 7.84
CA PHE A 283 35.88 13.97 7.19
C PHE A 283 34.71 13.82 6.22
N ARG A 284 34.63 12.69 5.49
CA ARG A 284 33.46 12.40 4.66
C ARG A 284 32.19 12.25 5.49
N LEU A 285 32.27 11.56 6.63
CA LEU A 285 31.14 11.41 7.54
C LEU A 285 30.71 12.77 8.13
N ALA A 286 31.66 13.55 8.64
CA ALA A 286 31.37 14.87 9.19
C ALA A 286 30.76 15.83 8.14
N ALA A 287 31.24 15.76 6.92
CA ALA A 287 30.74 16.57 5.80
C ALA A 287 29.26 16.29 5.44
N LEU A 288 28.75 15.07 5.70
CA LEU A 288 27.34 14.73 5.51
C LEU A 288 26.40 15.45 6.49
N ALA A 289 26.92 16.02 7.59
CA ALA A 289 26.10 16.82 8.49
C ALA A 289 25.57 18.10 7.81
N LEU A 290 26.28 18.65 6.82
CA LEU A 290 25.86 19.86 6.11
C LEU A 290 24.56 19.61 5.29
N PRO A 291 24.49 18.66 4.37
CA PRO A 291 23.25 18.42 3.63
C PRO A 291 22.08 17.98 4.54
N ALA A 292 22.33 17.19 5.57
CA ALA A 292 21.31 16.80 6.54
C ALA A 292 20.79 18.01 7.33
N GLY A 293 21.68 18.85 7.83
CA GLY A 293 21.31 20.05 8.58
C GLY A 293 20.58 21.09 7.73
N LEU A 294 21.04 21.36 6.51
CA LEU A 294 20.38 22.30 5.61
C LEU A 294 18.98 21.82 5.19
N ALA A 295 18.86 20.55 4.80
CA ALA A 295 17.55 20.00 4.41
C ALA A 295 16.57 19.96 5.58
N GLY A 296 17.02 19.42 6.73
CA GLY A 296 16.19 19.34 7.93
C GLY A 296 15.82 20.71 8.48
N GLY A 297 16.80 21.63 8.60
CA GLY A 297 16.57 22.99 9.07
C GLY A 297 15.61 23.78 8.20
N LEU A 298 15.78 23.67 6.85
CA LEU A 298 14.89 24.33 5.92
C LEU A 298 13.48 23.74 5.95
N PHE A 299 13.35 22.41 6.04
CA PHE A 299 12.04 21.77 6.15
C PHE A 299 11.32 22.19 7.44
N VAL A 300 12.01 22.17 8.58
CA VAL A 300 11.46 22.62 9.88
C VAL A 300 11.01 24.08 9.81
N TYR A 301 11.82 24.93 9.17
CA TYR A 301 11.48 26.35 9.01
C TYR A 301 10.24 26.58 8.12
N LEU A 302 10.13 25.84 7.00
CA LEU A 302 9.04 26.03 6.03
C LEU A 302 7.76 25.28 6.39
N ALA A 303 7.85 24.18 7.13
CA ALA A 303 6.72 23.33 7.48
C ALA A 303 6.81 22.83 8.94
N PRO A 304 6.81 23.73 9.95
CA PRO A 304 6.95 23.35 11.35
C PRO A 304 5.84 22.42 11.82
N ASP A 305 4.64 22.58 11.32
CA ASP A 305 3.49 21.74 11.67
C ASP A 305 3.68 20.27 11.29
N CYS A 306 4.47 19.98 10.24
CA CYS A 306 4.74 18.62 9.80
C CYS A 306 5.66 17.82 10.74
N LEU A 307 6.31 18.45 11.70
CA LEU A 307 7.11 17.77 12.71
C LEU A 307 6.28 16.84 13.62
N SER A 308 5.02 17.16 13.81
CA SER A 308 4.09 16.34 14.59
C SER A 308 3.47 15.18 13.77
N GLY A 309 3.93 14.98 12.52
CA GLY A 309 3.50 13.91 11.62
C GLY A 309 2.46 14.35 10.60
N ALA A 310 2.20 13.46 9.63
CA ALA A 310 1.30 13.72 8.49
C ALA A 310 -0.14 14.08 8.90
N PHE A 311 -0.58 13.65 10.07
CA PHE A 311 -1.94 13.81 10.58
C PHE A 311 -2.03 14.69 11.85
N ALA A 312 -1.02 15.52 12.10
CA ALA A 312 -0.96 16.35 13.32
C ALA A 312 -2.16 17.29 13.47
N GLN A 313 -2.60 17.87 12.36
CA GLN A 313 -3.72 18.84 12.31
C GLN A 313 -5.10 18.18 12.13
N MET A 314 -5.21 16.85 12.31
CA MET A 314 -6.47 16.14 12.17
C MET A 314 -7.45 16.53 13.29
N ASP A 315 -8.72 16.76 12.92
CA ASP A 315 -9.81 17.00 13.86
C ASP A 315 -9.83 15.93 14.95
N PRO A 316 -9.95 16.29 16.24
CA PRO A 316 -9.88 15.35 17.35
C PRO A 316 -10.96 14.24 17.31
N VAL A 317 -12.15 14.54 16.79
CA VAL A 317 -13.24 13.55 16.63
C VAL A 317 -12.90 12.57 15.51
N VAL A 318 -12.42 13.08 14.37
CA VAL A 318 -11.96 12.23 13.25
C VAL A 318 -10.78 11.36 13.68
N ARG A 319 -9.83 11.92 14.44
CA ARG A 319 -8.70 11.16 15.01
C ARG A 319 -9.19 10.03 15.91
N LYS A 320 -10.15 10.28 16.79
CA LYS A 320 -10.66 9.30 17.75
C LYS A 320 -11.45 8.17 17.08
N TYR A 321 -12.36 8.51 16.17
CA TYR A 321 -13.36 7.57 15.67
C TYR A 321 -13.01 6.96 14.32
N TRP A 322 -12.09 7.55 13.57
CA TRP A 322 -11.60 7.00 12.31
C TRP A 322 -10.12 6.62 12.38
N TYR A 323 -9.19 7.59 12.57
CA TYR A 323 -7.76 7.32 12.46
C TYR A 323 -7.26 6.25 13.45
N ALA A 324 -7.77 6.26 14.67
CA ALA A 324 -7.43 5.26 15.68
C ALA A 324 -7.96 3.83 15.35
N GLN A 325 -8.79 3.69 14.32
CA GLN A 325 -9.33 2.42 13.83
C GLN A 325 -8.68 1.96 12.51
N VAL A 326 -7.80 2.77 11.90
CA VAL A 326 -7.06 2.41 10.67
C VAL A 326 -5.93 1.45 11.03
N ASN A 327 -6.28 0.15 11.13
CA ASN A 327 -5.39 -0.89 11.65
C ASN A 327 -4.02 -0.94 10.94
N GLU A 328 -3.97 -0.78 9.65
CA GLU A 328 -2.73 -0.84 8.87
C GLU A 328 -1.75 0.32 9.19
N GLY A 329 -2.26 1.46 9.65
CA GLY A 329 -1.46 2.60 10.10
C GLY A 329 -0.95 2.47 11.53
N LEU A 330 -1.47 1.51 12.29
CA LEU A 330 -1.13 1.30 13.69
C LEU A 330 0.15 0.46 13.83
N PRO A 331 0.85 0.57 14.97
CA PRO A 331 2.03 -0.25 15.26
C PRO A 331 1.65 -1.74 15.48
N VAL A 332 2.66 -2.61 15.33
CA VAL A 332 2.48 -4.07 15.40
C VAL A 332 1.87 -4.56 16.71
N TRP A 333 2.17 -3.89 17.82
CA TRP A 333 1.58 -4.25 19.14
C TRP A 333 0.11 -3.88 19.31
N ARG A 334 -0.48 -3.24 18.30
CA ARG A 334 -1.93 -2.97 18.21
C ARG A 334 -2.63 -3.92 17.24
N GLN A 335 -1.87 -4.72 16.49
CA GLN A 335 -2.43 -5.78 15.64
C GLN A 335 -2.79 -6.99 16.48
N ASP A 336 -3.67 -7.85 15.98
CA ASP A 336 -3.81 -9.16 16.55
C ASP A 336 -2.54 -10.01 16.34
N ALA A 337 -2.23 -10.88 17.29
CA ALA A 337 -0.98 -11.63 17.30
C ALA A 337 -0.87 -12.59 16.10
N ALA A 338 -1.98 -13.17 15.64
CA ALA A 338 -2.01 -14.08 14.51
C ALA A 338 -1.65 -13.34 13.21
N THR A 339 -2.22 -12.15 12.99
CA THR A 339 -1.89 -11.26 11.87
C THR A 339 -0.44 -10.79 11.95
N ALA A 340 0.04 -10.35 13.11
CA ALA A 340 1.42 -9.93 13.28
C ALA A 340 2.41 -11.06 12.93
N LEU A 341 2.16 -12.30 13.37
CA LEU A 341 2.99 -13.46 13.08
C LEU A 341 2.95 -13.84 11.59
N LEU A 342 1.77 -13.77 10.96
CA LEU A 342 1.62 -14.05 9.52
C LEU A 342 2.54 -13.16 8.68
N PHE A 343 2.56 -11.88 8.96
CA PHE A 343 3.25 -10.91 8.14
C PHE A 343 4.73 -10.73 8.52
N LEU A 344 5.07 -10.61 9.82
CA LEU A 344 6.45 -10.46 10.26
C LEU A 344 7.29 -11.73 10.11
N GLY A 345 6.66 -12.91 10.16
CA GLY A 345 7.34 -14.20 10.11
C GLY A 345 8.23 -14.36 8.88
N VAL A 346 7.81 -13.82 7.73
CA VAL A 346 8.60 -13.86 6.47
C VAL A 346 9.91 -13.07 6.61
N ALA A 347 9.82 -11.84 7.14
CA ALA A 347 10.99 -10.98 7.27
C ALA A 347 11.96 -11.49 8.36
N ILE A 348 11.43 -11.99 9.47
CA ILE A 348 12.23 -12.58 10.56
C ILE A 348 12.93 -13.86 10.09
N ALA A 349 12.23 -14.77 9.41
CA ALA A 349 12.81 -16.00 8.87
C ALA A 349 13.96 -15.74 7.88
N SER A 350 13.83 -14.67 7.08
CA SER A 350 14.91 -14.24 6.20
C SER A 350 16.16 -13.86 6.99
N LEU A 351 16.06 -12.99 8.00
CA LEU A 351 17.21 -12.61 8.84
C LEU A 351 17.81 -13.82 9.56
N ALA A 352 16.96 -14.70 10.10
CA ALA A 352 17.41 -15.92 10.76
C ALA A 352 18.17 -16.89 9.84
N SER A 353 17.88 -16.87 8.54
CA SER A 353 18.57 -17.70 7.54
C SER A 353 19.98 -17.19 7.18
N LEU A 354 20.27 -15.89 7.38
CA LEU A 354 21.50 -15.26 6.90
C LEU A 354 22.81 -15.87 7.46
N PRO A 355 22.94 -16.19 8.79
CA PRO A 355 24.18 -16.79 9.31
C PRO A 355 24.49 -18.12 8.64
N TRP A 356 23.46 -18.92 8.35
CA TRP A 356 23.61 -20.17 7.63
C TRP A 356 23.98 -19.94 6.17
N LEU A 357 23.28 -19.04 5.46
CA LEU A 357 23.56 -18.68 4.08
C LEU A 357 25.01 -18.19 3.89
N ARG A 358 25.51 -17.36 4.80
CA ARG A 358 26.89 -16.86 4.76
C ARG A 358 27.94 -17.96 4.81
N ARG A 359 27.65 -19.09 5.46
CA ARG A 359 28.54 -20.25 5.54
C ARG A 359 28.46 -21.17 4.31
N GLN A 360 27.35 -21.10 3.56
CA GLN A 360 27.09 -21.99 2.44
C GLN A 360 27.40 -21.35 1.07
N LEU A 361 27.33 -20.04 0.97
CA LEU A 361 27.56 -19.31 -0.27
C LEU A 361 29.03 -18.89 -0.39
N ALA A 362 29.52 -18.80 -1.64
CA ALA A 362 30.82 -18.18 -1.91
C ALA A 362 30.86 -16.75 -1.37
N PRO A 363 32.05 -16.25 -0.91
CA PRO A 363 32.17 -14.94 -0.26
C PRO A 363 31.54 -13.80 -1.05
N GLU A 364 31.76 -13.75 -2.37
CA GLU A 364 31.22 -12.67 -3.23
C GLU A 364 29.69 -12.72 -3.30
N LYS A 365 29.07 -13.92 -3.29
CA LYS A 365 27.62 -14.11 -3.30
C LYS A 365 27.01 -13.79 -1.95
N SER A 366 27.69 -14.16 -0.89
CA SER A 366 27.32 -13.80 0.48
C SER A 366 27.33 -12.28 0.70
N GLU A 367 28.33 -11.58 0.17
CA GLU A 367 28.43 -10.12 0.26
C GLU A 367 27.23 -9.42 -0.41
N LEU A 368 26.74 -9.95 -1.54
CA LEU A 368 25.54 -9.42 -2.19
C LEU A 368 24.30 -9.46 -1.27
N LEU A 369 24.13 -10.54 -0.49
CA LEU A 369 23.04 -10.65 0.49
C LEU A 369 23.24 -9.67 1.66
N VAL A 370 24.49 -9.51 2.13
CA VAL A 370 24.78 -8.61 3.26
C VAL A 370 24.40 -7.17 2.95
N ARG A 371 24.44 -6.74 1.68
CA ARG A 371 24.01 -5.40 1.25
C ARG A 371 22.51 -5.14 1.50
N ILE A 372 21.67 -6.17 1.53
CA ILE A 372 20.23 -6.04 1.79
C ILE A 372 19.95 -5.90 3.29
N VAL A 373 20.82 -6.44 4.16
CA VAL A 373 20.56 -6.56 5.60
C VAL A 373 20.21 -5.23 6.28
N PRO A 374 20.95 -4.12 6.08
CA PRO A 374 20.60 -2.85 6.72
C PRO A 374 19.22 -2.35 6.30
N LEU A 375 18.87 -2.48 5.01
CA LEU A 375 17.54 -2.12 4.49
C LEU A 375 16.45 -2.99 5.11
N GLN A 376 16.71 -4.28 5.24
CA GLN A 376 15.73 -5.23 5.78
C GLN A 376 15.49 -4.98 7.28
N ILE A 377 16.54 -4.76 8.07
CA ILE A 377 16.42 -4.40 9.49
C ILE A 377 15.61 -3.11 9.64
N TYR A 378 15.95 -2.08 8.87
CA TYR A 378 15.24 -0.82 8.89
C TYR A 378 13.76 -0.99 8.49
N ALA A 379 13.47 -1.74 7.42
CA ALA A 379 12.10 -1.98 6.99
C ALA A 379 11.28 -2.76 8.04
N ILE A 380 11.89 -3.71 8.75
CA ILE A 380 11.24 -4.41 9.87
C ILE A 380 10.95 -3.43 11.01
N MET A 381 11.93 -2.61 11.41
CA MET A 381 11.73 -1.62 12.48
C MET A 381 10.63 -0.61 12.11
N LEU A 382 10.59 -0.16 10.86
CA LEU A 382 9.55 0.71 10.36
C LEU A 382 8.17 0.02 10.38
N SER A 383 8.12 -1.27 10.01
CA SER A 383 6.89 -2.06 10.02
C SER A 383 6.37 -2.32 11.44
N MET A 384 7.24 -2.32 12.44
CA MET A 384 6.81 -2.38 13.84
C MET A 384 6.09 -1.11 14.28
N LEU A 385 6.44 0.04 13.69
CA LEU A 385 5.83 1.35 14.01
C LEU A 385 4.60 1.63 13.14
N VAL A 386 4.65 1.26 11.85
CA VAL A 386 3.59 1.48 10.86
C VAL A 386 3.41 0.19 10.07
N PHE A 387 2.40 -0.60 10.44
CA PHE A 387 2.26 -1.99 10.00
C PHE A 387 2.15 -2.15 8.47
N ARG A 388 1.53 -1.21 7.75
CA ARG A 388 1.39 -1.27 6.28
C ARG A 388 2.73 -1.36 5.53
N THR A 389 3.84 -0.91 6.13
CA THR A 389 5.17 -0.97 5.49
C THR A 389 5.77 -2.38 5.46
N ILE A 390 5.09 -3.38 6.05
CA ILE A 390 5.52 -4.78 6.09
C ILE A 390 5.70 -5.40 4.69
N SER A 391 4.99 -4.90 3.69
CA SER A 391 5.13 -5.33 2.30
C SER A 391 6.53 -5.07 1.75
N VAL A 392 7.15 -3.94 2.11
CA VAL A 392 8.55 -3.63 1.75
C VAL A 392 9.53 -4.55 2.49
N ALA A 393 9.32 -4.80 3.78
CA ALA A 393 10.16 -5.73 4.54
C ALA A 393 10.08 -7.16 3.98
N THR A 394 8.88 -7.59 3.55
CA THR A 394 8.66 -8.88 2.88
C THR A 394 9.37 -8.94 1.54
N LEU A 395 9.28 -7.89 0.70
CA LEU A 395 9.98 -7.81 -0.57
C LEU A 395 11.50 -7.98 -0.40
N LEU A 396 12.09 -7.31 0.58
CA LEU A 396 13.52 -7.41 0.90
C LEU A 396 13.92 -8.80 1.42
N ALA A 397 12.99 -9.55 2.01
CA ALA A 397 13.23 -10.88 2.57
C ALA A 397 13.32 -11.99 1.51
N ILE A 398 12.55 -11.88 0.42
CA ILE A 398 12.40 -12.94 -0.58
C ILE A 398 13.72 -13.44 -1.17
N PRO A 399 14.71 -12.60 -1.57
CA PRO A 399 15.96 -13.09 -2.15
C PRO A 399 16.74 -14.05 -1.24
N ALA A 400 16.82 -13.75 0.06
CA ALA A 400 17.53 -14.61 1.01
C ALA A 400 16.79 -15.94 1.24
N LEU A 401 15.46 -15.90 1.43
CA LEU A 401 14.64 -17.11 1.59
C LEU A 401 14.71 -18.01 0.35
N ALA A 402 14.69 -17.43 -0.85
CA ALA A 402 14.80 -18.16 -2.10
C ALA A 402 16.17 -18.85 -2.25
N CYS A 403 17.24 -18.18 -1.85
CA CYS A 403 18.57 -18.78 -1.80
C CYS A 403 18.63 -19.93 -0.78
N ALA A 404 18.04 -19.73 0.41
CA ALA A 404 17.97 -20.78 1.43
C ALA A 404 17.19 -22.00 0.95
N ALA A 405 16.03 -21.80 0.33
CA ALA A 405 15.24 -22.87 -0.26
C ALA A 405 16.02 -23.66 -1.32
N THR A 406 16.77 -22.97 -2.17
CA THR A 406 17.61 -23.60 -3.21
C THR A 406 18.68 -24.50 -2.62
N LEU A 407 19.34 -24.05 -1.56
CA LEU A 407 20.35 -24.86 -0.87
C LEU A 407 19.72 -26.09 -0.18
N LEU A 408 18.53 -25.96 0.38
CA LEU A 408 17.80 -27.11 0.94
C LEU A 408 17.42 -28.13 -0.14
N ILE A 409 16.99 -27.67 -1.32
CA ILE A 409 16.71 -28.54 -2.46
C ILE A 409 17.99 -29.31 -2.90
N ALA A 410 19.15 -28.63 -2.94
CA ALA A 410 20.42 -29.28 -3.26
C ALA A 410 20.76 -30.35 -2.23
N ARG A 411 20.69 -30.04 -0.93
CA ARG A 411 20.93 -30.99 0.16
C ARG A 411 19.98 -32.18 0.14
N TYR A 412 18.68 -31.94 -0.14
CA TYR A 412 17.69 -33.01 -0.30
C TYR A 412 18.09 -34.02 -1.41
N ARG A 413 18.64 -33.55 -2.52
CA ARG A 413 19.04 -34.40 -3.65
C ARG A 413 20.25 -35.26 -3.34
N GLU A 414 21.18 -34.74 -2.57
CA GLU A 414 22.44 -35.42 -2.21
C GLU A 414 22.29 -36.35 -1.01
N GLU A 415 21.25 -36.21 -0.19
CA GLU A 415 21.09 -36.97 1.05
C GLU A 415 20.51 -38.37 0.79
N PRO A 416 21.22 -39.44 1.17
CA PRO A 416 20.73 -40.81 0.97
C PRO A 416 19.70 -41.25 2.02
N VAL A 417 19.71 -40.67 3.24
CA VAL A 417 18.90 -41.13 4.36
C VAL A 417 17.52 -40.45 4.32
N LEU A 418 16.44 -41.26 4.25
CA LEU A 418 15.06 -40.77 4.15
C LEU A 418 14.68 -39.78 5.27
N ALA A 419 15.00 -40.09 6.52
CA ALA A 419 14.71 -39.25 7.65
C ALA A 419 15.32 -37.84 7.52
N ARG A 420 16.54 -37.74 7.00
CA ARG A 420 17.20 -36.46 6.73
C ARG A 420 16.59 -35.73 5.52
N ARG A 421 16.18 -36.49 4.48
CA ARG A 421 15.40 -35.91 3.36
C ARG A 421 14.10 -35.27 3.84
N LEU A 422 13.34 -35.94 4.69
CA LEU A 422 12.09 -35.41 5.28
C LEU A 422 12.36 -34.12 6.08
N ARG A 423 13.49 -34.08 6.81
CA ARG A 423 13.90 -32.84 7.49
C ARG A 423 14.11 -31.66 6.51
N TYR A 424 14.78 -31.90 5.36
CA TYR A 424 14.95 -30.84 4.36
C TYR A 424 13.64 -30.41 3.72
N VAL A 425 12.69 -31.32 3.51
CA VAL A 425 11.34 -31.01 3.04
C VAL A 425 10.61 -30.13 4.08
N ALA A 426 10.65 -30.50 5.35
CA ALA A 426 10.03 -29.73 6.42
C ALA A 426 10.62 -28.30 6.52
N LEU A 427 11.94 -28.17 6.46
CA LEU A 427 12.61 -26.86 6.44
C LEU A 427 12.28 -26.06 5.18
N PHE A 428 12.13 -26.70 4.02
CA PHE A 428 11.71 -26.03 2.79
C PHE A 428 10.28 -25.48 2.92
N ILE A 429 9.35 -26.27 3.45
CA ILE A 429 7.96 -25.81 3.70
C ILE A 429 7.96 -24.64 4.70
N LEU A 430 8.77 -24.73 5.75
CA LEU A 430 8.92 -23.65 6.73
C LEU A 430 9.44 -22.35 6.07
N LEU A 431 10.37 -22.44 5.13
CA LEU A 431 10.90 -21.26 4.41
C LEU A 431 9.93 -20.73 3.34
N LEU A 432 9.06 -21.59 2.80
CA LEU A 432 8.12 -21.18 1.76
C LEU A 432 7.02 -20.26 2.33
N MET A 433 6.49 -20.57 3.52
CA MET A 433 5.41 -19.82 4.16
C MET A 433 5.60 -19.70 5.69
N PRO A 434 6.72 -19.09 6.13
CA PRO A 434 7.08 -19.07 7.54
C PRO A 434 6.03 -18.35 8.40
N GLY A 435 5.45 -17.28 7.91
CA GLY A 435 4.43 -16.52 8.62
C GLY A 435 3.14 -17.31 8.82
N ALA A 436 2.67 -18.00 7.78
CA ALA A 436 1.45 -18.82 7.88
C ALA A 436 1.62 -19.97 8.88
N LEU A 437 2.79 -20.60 8.91
CA LEU A 437 3.07 -21.67 9.88
C LEU A 437 3.16 -21.14 11.30
N LEU A 438 3.77 -19.95 11.51
CA LEU A 438 3.79 -19.31 12.83
C LEU A 438 2.39 -18.90 13.28
N GLN A 439 1.57 -18.38 12.41
CA GLN A 439 0.16 -18.06 12.67
C GLN A 439 -0.62 -19.31 13.09
N GLN A 440 -0.52 -20.39 12.31
CA GLN A 440 -1.23 -21.64 12.63
C GLN A 440 -0.75 -22.27 13.93
N ALA A 441 0.55 -22.25 14.20
CA ALA A 441 1.09 -22.71 15.48
C ALA A 441 0.54 -21.87 16.65
N TYR A 442 0.51 -20.55 16.51
CA TYR A 442 -0.07 -19.68 17.53
C TYR A 442 -1.56 -20.00 17.77
N LEU A 443 -2.37 -20.10 16.71
CA LEU A 443 -3.79 -20.41 16.81
C LEU A 443 -4.03 -21.78 17.48
N PHE A 444 -3.22 -22.77 17.14
CA PHE A 444 -3.28 -24.11 17.76
C PHE A 444 -2.99 -24.08 19.27
N PHE A 445 -1.96 -23.35 19.70
CA PHE A 445 -1.58 -23.27 21.12
C PHE A 445 -2.43 -22.28 21.93
N ALA A 446 -2.99 -21.24 21.29
CA ALA A 446 -3.86 -20.27 21.95
C ALA A 446 -5.26 -20.83 22.28
N GLY A 447 -5.65 -21.98 21.68
CA GLY A 447 -6.92 -22.64 21.90
C GLY A 447 -8.13 -21.79 21.49
N ASN A 448 -9.34 -22.19 21.96
CA ASN A 448 -10.61 -21.57 21.59
C ASN A 448 -10.76 -20.07 21.96
N ALA A 449 -9.83 -19.50 22.71
CA ALA A 449 -9.80 -18.04 22.93
C ALA A 449 -9.54 -17.26 21.64
N ALA A 450 -8.95 -17.90 20.61
CA ALA A 450 -8.73 -17.31 19.30
C ALA A 450 -9.91 -17.54 18.33
N GLU A 451 -10.77 -18.52 18.56
CA GLU A 451 -11.96 -18.80 17.73
C GLU A 451 -13.02 -17.69 17.79
N THR A 452 -13.06 -16.92 18.88
CA THR A 452 -13.95 -15.76 19.00
C THR A 452 -13.48 -14.55 18.17
N ALA A 453 -12.24 -14.57 17.67
CA ALA A 453 -11.69 -13.50 16.82
C ALA A 453 -11.64 -13.87 15.33
N ALA A 454 -11.69 -15.15 14.99
CA ALA A 454 -11.76 -15.60 13.61
C ALA A 454 -13.23 -15.83 13.25
N ALA A 455 -13.81 -14.93 12.47
CA ALA A 455 -15.14 -15.16 11.87
C ALA A 455 -15.10 -16.49 11.10
N PRO A 456 -16.08 -17.40 11.30
CA PRO A 456 -16.09 -18.70 10.63
C PRO A 456 -16.24 -18.52 9.12
N ILE A 457 -15.32 -19.11 8.38
CA ILE A 457 -15.49 -19.39 6.95
C ILE A 457 -16.49 -20.57 6.86
N THR A 458 -17.72 -20.33 7.22
CA THR A 458 -18.79 -21.32 7.04
C THR A 458 -19.86 -20.72 6.14
N GLY A 459 -20.01 -21.35 4.99
CA GLY A 459 -20.94 -21.10 3.93
C GLY A 459 -22.42 -20.97 4.30
N ALA A 460 -22.78 -19.81 4.80
CA ALA A 460 -24.03 -19.19 4.48
C ALA A 460 -23.66 -17.93 3.73
N GLN A 461 -24.16 -17.73 2.52
CA GLN A 461 -24.11 -16.45 1.81
C GLN A 461 -24.98 -15.46 2.60
N THR A 462 -24.51 -14.99 3.74
CA THR A 462 -24.90 -13.70 4.27
C THR A 462 -24.22 -12.72 3.33
N TYR A 463 -25.01 -12.12 2.43
CA TYR A 463 -24.54 -11.00 1.65
C TYR A 463 -24.01 -9.96 2.64
N SER A 464 -22.69 -9.80 2.66
CA SER A 464 -22.09 -8.69 3.37
C SER A 464 -22.73 -7.42 2.83
N CYS A 465 -23.25 -6.55 3.70
CA CYS A 465 -23.95 -5.34 3.25
C CYS A 465 -23.01 -4.33 2.58
N ASP A 466 -21.71 -4.53 2.67
CA ASP A 466 -20.67 -3.80 1.92
C ASP A 466 -20.40 -4.38 0.53
N SER A 467 -21.06 -5.48 0.14
CA SER A 467 -20.89 -6.04 -1.20
C SER A 467 -21.36 -5.08 -2.29
N ALA A 468 -20.69 -5.12 -3.44
CA ALA A 468 -21.08 -4.31 -4.60
C ALA A 468 -22.56 -4.53 -5.01
N GLN A 469 -23.07 -5.76 -4.89
CA GLN A 469 -24.45 -6.11 -5.21
C GLN A 469 -25.43 -5.47 -4.22
N SER A 470 -25.13 -5.52 -2.92
CA SER A 470 -25.94 -4.90 -1.88
C SER A 470 -26.01 -3.38 -2.08
N ILE A 471 -24.87 -2.74 -2.30
CA ILE A 471 -24.79 -1.28 -2.49
C ILE A 471 -25.41 -0.85 -3.82
N ALA A 472 -25.33 -1.65 -4.88
CA ALA A 472 -25.95 -1.36 -6.17
C ALA A 472 -27.48 -1.21 -6.08
N THR A 473 -28.13 -1.79 -5.05
CA THR A 473 -29.58 -1.61 -4.83
C THR A 473 -29.94 -0.14 -4.58
N LEU A 474 -29.00 0.66 -4.05
CA LEU A 474 -29.18 2.10 -3.82
C LEU A 474 -29.33 2.90 -5.12
N ALA A 475 -28.79 2.40 -6.24
CA ALA A 475 -28.91 3.06 -7.55
C ALA A 475 -30.36 3.20 -8.04
N SER A 476 -31.31 2.43 -7.47
CA SER A 476 -32.73 2.53 -7.76
C SER A 476 -33.41 3.72 -7.07
N LEU A 477 -32.75 4.38 -6.12
CA LEU A 477 -33.24 5.59 -5.47
C LEU A 477 -32.90 6.82 -6.32
N PRO A 478 -33.72 7.90 -6.25
CA PRO A 478 -33.42 9.15 -6.94
C PRO A 478 -32.05 9.71 -6.49
N PRO A 479 -31.19 10.17 -7.44
CA PRO A 479 -29.89 10.74 -7.12
C PRO A 479 -29.99 11.83 -6.05
N SER A 480 -29.28 11.66 -4.95
CA SER A 480 -29.40 12.50 -3.76
C SER A 480 -28.10 12.50 -2.95
N ARG A 481 -28.05 13.37 -1.92
CA ARG A 481 -26.97 13.33 -0.91
C ARG A 481 -27.27 12.29 0.14
N MET A 482 -26.30 11.44 0.43
CA MET A 482 -26.39 10.38 1.42
C MET A 482 -25.32 10.53 2.50
N VAL A 483 -25.62 10.05 3.69
CA VAL A 483 -24.62 9.72 4.71
C VAL A 483 -24.57 8.20 4.85
N ALA A 484 -23.37 7.63 4.85
CA ALA A 484 -23.12 6.19 4.95
C ALA A 484 -21.80 5.97 5.70
N PRO A 485 -21.54 4.77 6.27
CA PRO A 485 -20.22 4.43 6.81
C PRO A 485 -19.09 4.72 5.81
N PHE A 486 -17.90 5.06 6.33
CA PHE A 486 -16.79 5.55 5.50
C PHE A 486 -16.42 4.61 4.37
N ASP A 487 -16.40 3.31 4.65
CA ASP A 487 -15.94 2.30 3.68
C ASP A 487 -16.99 1.94 2.63
N ILE A 488 -18.28 2.25 2.90
CA ILE A 488 -19.39 2.08 1.95
C ILE A 488 -19.49 3.25 0.98
N GLY A 489 -19.12 4.45 1.40
CA GLY A 489 -19.21 5.67 0.60
C GLY A 489 -18.61 5.56 -0.80
N PRO A 490 -17.36 5.10 -0.99
CA PRO A 490 -16.74 4.93 -2.29
C PRO A 490 -17.49 4.00 -3.23
N MET A 491 -18.04 2.89 -2.73
CA MET A 491 -18.84 1.97 -3.54
C MET A 491 -20.17 2.59 -3.97
N ILE A 492 -20.81 3.41 -3.14
CA ILE A 492 -22.00 4.19 -3.54
C ILE A 492 -21.66 5.13 -4.71
N LEU A 493 -20.50 5.81 -4.64
CA LEU A 493 -20.02 6.67 -5.73
C LEU A 493 -19.73 5.90 -7.00
N LEU A 494 -19.19 4.68 -6.88
CA LEU A 494 -18.82 3.83 -8.02
C LEU A 494 -20.05 3.28 -8.75
N THR A 495 -21.08 2.85 -8.01
CA THR A 495 -22.23 2.08 -8.55
C THR A 495 -23.48 2.93 -8.77
N SER A 496 -23.50 4.20 -8.37
CA SER A 496 -24.67 5.05 -8.46
C SER A 496 -24.34 6.51 -8.82
N ALA A 497 -25.38 7.32 -9.07
CA ALA A 497 -25.25 8.76 -9.25
C ALA A 497 -25.40 9.57 -7.95
N HIS A 498 -25.43 8.92 -6.79
CA HIS A 498 -25.54 9.59 -5.50
C HIS A 498 -24.27 10.37 -5.15
N LYS A 499 -24.42 11.29 -4.20
CA LYS A 499 -23.33 12.02 -3.55
C LYS A 499 -23.25 11.58 -2.10
N VAL A 500 -22.04 11.37 -1.57
CA VAL A 500 -21.85 10.97 -0.17
C VAL A 500 -21.18 12.08 0.64
N LEU A 501 -21.43 12.09 1.94
CA LEU A 501 -20.91 13.14 2.82
C LEU A 501 -19.40 12.96 3.05
N ALA A 502 -18.95 11.75 3.31
CA ALA A 502 -17.56 11.43 3.55
C ALA A 502 -17.19 10.00 3.10
N SER A 503 -15.91 9.72 3.13
CA SER A 503 -15.27 8.42 2.95
C SER A 503 -13.97 8.38 3.76
N SER A 504 -13.22 7.31 3.75
CA SER A 504 -11.97 7.10 4.49
C SER A 504 -10.81 8.03 4.07
N HIS A 505 -11.10 9.27 3.61
CA HIS A 505 -10.10 10.20 3.07
C HIS A 505 -9.97 11.44 3.93
N HIS A 506 -8.90 11.46 4.71
CA HIS A 506 -8.64 12.40 5.81
C HIS A 506 -8.61 13.88 5.44
N ARG A 507 -8.44 14.27 4.18
CA ARG A 507 -8.49 15.69 3.78
C ARG A 507 -9.90 16.28 3.80
N ASN A 508 -10.94 15.44 3.78
CA ASN A 508 -12.32 15.84 3.95
C ASN A 508 -12.73 15.84 5.44
N GLN A 509 -11.93 16.45 6.32
CA GLN A 509 -12.12 16.39 7.78
C GLN A 509 -13.49 16.88 8.24
N GLN A 510 -14.01 17.95 7.65
CA GLN A 510 -15.31 18.49 8.02
C GLN A 510 -16.46 17.55 7.64
N GLY A 511 -16.41 16.95 6.44
CA GLY A 511 -17.39 15.95 6.03
C GLY A 511 -17.32 14.69 6.90
N MET A 512 -16.11 14.23 7.22
CA MET A 512 -15.90 13.11 8.12
C MET A 512 -16.42 13.38 9.53
N ARG A 513 -16.16 14.58 10.07
CA ARG A 513 -16.66 15.01 11.37
C ARG A 513 -18.19 15.02 11.40
N ASP A 514 -18.81 15.66 10.41
CA ASP A 514 -20.27 15.73 10.33
C ASP A 514 -20.90 14.33 10.17
N GLN A 515 -20.27 13.41 9.41
CA GLN A 515 -20.72 12.02 9.30
C GLN A 515 -20.67 11.29 10.65
N ILE A 516 -19.54 11.34 11.35
CA ILE A 516 -19.38 10.77 12.69
C ILE A 516 -20.46 11.34 13.63
N ASP A 517 -20.62 12.66 13.63
CA ASP A 517 -21.55 13.35 14.51
C ASP A 517 -23.01 13.04 14.19
N ILE A 518 -23.39 12.82 12.92
CA ILE A 518 -24.73 12.35 12.52
C ILE A 518 -25.06 11.00 13.18
N PHE A 519 -24.14 10.05 13.15
CA PHE A 519 -24.42 8.71 13.68
C PHE A 519 -24.37 8.66 15.22
N ARG A 520 -23.46 9.42 15.86
CA ARG A 520 -23.22 9.30 17.29
C ARG A 520 -23.99 10.28 18.18
N LEU A 521 -24.38 11.46 17.65
CA LEU A 521 -25.09 12.46 18.47
C LEU A 521 -26.56 12.10 18.66
N PRO A 522 -27.23 12.69 19.68
CA PRO A 522 -28.68 12.56 19.87
C PRO A 522 -29.47 13.00 18.65
N PRO A 523 -30.67 12.39 18.39
CA PRO A 523 -31.46 12.62 17.16
C PRO A 523 -31.70 14.06 16.78
N ALA A 524 -31.92 14.96 17.76
CA ALA A 524 -32.15 16.38 17.47
C ALA A 524 -30.91 17.10 16.91
N GLN A 525 -29.71 16.75 17.46
CA GLN A 525 -28.46 17.34 17.00
C GLN A 525 -28.08 16.76 15.65
N SER A 526 -28.24 15.44 15.44
CA SER A 526 -28.04 14.78 14.15
C SER A 526 -28.93 15.41 13.07
N LYS A 527 -30.20 15.68 13.38
CA LYS A 527 -31.12 16.33 12.44
C LYS A 527 -30.62 17.70 11.99
N ALA A 528 -30.10 18.52 12.90
CA ALA A 528 -29.55 19.82 12.55
C ALA A 528 -28.40 19.75 11.54
N ILE A 529 -27.53 18.74 11.67
CA ILE A 529 -26.43 18.46 10.71
C ILE A 529 -27.01 17.98 9.37
N ILE A 530 -27.94 17.03 9.41
CA ILE A 530 -28.61 16.46 8.23
C ILE A 530 -29.28 17.57 7.41
N ASP A 531 -30.02 18.46 8.05
CA ASP A 531 -30.71 19.58 7.40
C ASP A 531 -29.70 20.56 6.78
N ARG A 532 -28.67 20.96 7.53
CA ARG A 532 -27.60 21.84 7.05
C ARG A 532 -26.90 21.26 5.82
N ARG A 533 -26.62 19.94 5.80
CA ARG A 533 -25.95 19.25 4.72
C ARG A 533 -26.89 18.84 3.57
N GLY A 534 -28.19 18.96 3.74
CA GLY A 534 -29.19 18.56 2.75
C GLY A 534 -29.17 17.07 2.47
N ILE A 535 -28.98 16.25 3.50
CA ILE A 535 -28.95 14.79 3.38
C ILE A 535 -30.37 14.27 3.19
N ALA A 536 -30.58 13.47 2.14
CA ALA A 536 -31.87 12.86 1.84
C ALA A 536 -32.01 11.42 2.36
N TYR A 537 -30.90 10.69 2.47
CA TYR A 537 -30.90 9.32 2.95
C TYR A 537 -29.77 9.08 3.94
N ILE A 538 -30.10 8.29 4.98
CA ILE A 538 -29.12 7.67 5.87
C ILE A 538 -29.00 6.21 5.45
N VAL A 539 -27.78 5.75 5.20
CA VAL A 539 -27.46 4.37 4.84
C VAL A 539 -26.65 3.78 5.97
N ALA A 540 -26.96 2.58 6.38
CA ALA A 540 -26.20 1.86 7.39
C ALA A 540 -26.05 0.39 7.03
N CYS A 541 -24.92 -0.18 7.43
CA CYS A 541 -24.61 -1.58 7.40
C CYS A 541 -24.39 -2.01 8.85
N PRO A 542 -25.33 -2.72 9.48
CA PRO A 542 -25.29 -3.04 10.92
C PRO A 542 -24.03 -3.80 11.35
N ASP A 543 -23.44 -4.57 10.45
CA ASP A 543 -22.27 -5.40 10.73
C ASP A 543 -20.95 -4.60 10.68
N GLU A 544 -20.99 -3.33 10.22
CA GLU A 544 -19.82 -2.48 10.21
C GLU A 544 -19.33 -2.11 11.60
N SER A 545 -18.04 -2.35 11.84
CA SER A 545 -17.38 -2.08 13.11
C SER A 545 -17.44 -0.60 13.51
N GLU A 546 -17.42 0.29 12.51
CA GLU A 546 -17.56 1.75 12.66
C GLU A 546 -18.82 2.10 13.44
N LEU A 547 -19.98 1.61 12.98
CA LEU A 547 -21.27 1.84 13.60
C LEU A 547 -21.38 1.23 15.01
N GLY A 548 -20.77 0.05 15.20
CA GLY A 548 -20.66 -0.59 16.51
C GLY A 548 -19.89 0.27 17.51
N ASN A 549 -18.82 0.91 17.08
CA ASN A 549 -18.00 1.81 17.90
C ASN A 549 -18.78 3.07 18.32
N TYR A 550 -19.60 3.64 17.41
CA TYR A 550 -20.47 4.78 17.74
C TYR A 550 -21.52 4.43 18.80
N SER A 551 -22.17 3.28 18.67
CA SER A 551 -23.18 2.81 19.66
C SER A 551 -22.59 2.56 21.05
N LYS A 552 -21.36 2.06 21.11
CA LYS A 552 -20.65 1.82 22.38
C LYS A 552 -20.25 3.13 23.06
N ALA A 553 -19.80 4.11 22.26
CA ALA A 553 -19.34 5.38 22.78
C ALA A 553 -20.49 6.30 23.19
N ASP A 554 -21.58 6.33 22.42
CA ASP A 554 -22.74 7.21 22.62
C ASP A 554 -24.06 6.41 22.54
N PRO A 555 -24.50 5.76 23.64
CA PRO A 555 -25.69 4.88 23.67
C PRO A 555 -27.02 5.60 23.37
N ASP A 556 -27.07 6.93 23.51
CA ASP A 556 -28.23 7.78 23.20
C ASP A 556 -28.14 8.42 21.81
N GLY A 557 -27.11 8.07 21.04
CA GLY A 557 -26.89 8.53 19.67
C GLY A 557 -27.96 8.07 18.69
N LEU A 558 -28.06 8.76 17.56
CA LEU A 558 -29.02 8.43 16.50
C LEU A 558 -28.88 6.96 16.08
N TRP A 559 -27.65 6.50 15.77
CA TRP A 559 -27.44 5.12 15.35
C TRP A 559 -27.79 4.09 16.42
N ALA A 560 -27.40 4.33 17.67
CA ALA A 560 -27.77 3.44 18.80
C ALA A 560 -29.28 3.32 18.98
N GLY A 561 -30.03 4.38 18.65
CA GLY A 561 -31.51 4.37 18.60
C GLY A 561 -32.04 3.55 17.42
N LEU A 562 -31.53 3.80 16.20
CA LEU A 562 -31.95 3.13 14.96
C LEU A 562 -31.68 1.61 15.02
N ALA A 563 -30.55 1.20 15.56
CA ALA A 563 -30.18 -0.20 15.74
C ALA A 563 -31.14 -0.94 16.68
N LYS A 564 -31.78 -0.23 17.63
CA LYS A 564 -32.80 -0.74 18.54
C LYS A 564 -34.24 -0.54 18.03
N GLY A 565 -34.40 -0.15 16.75
CA GLY A 565 -35.72 0.09 16.14
C GLY A 565 -36.39 1.42 16.56
N ARG A 566 -35.72 2.30 17.30
CA ARG A 566 -36.24 3.62 17.69
C ARG A 566 -36.01 4.61 16.56
N VAL A 567 -36.96 4.69 15.64
CA VAL A 567 -36.89 5.57 14.47
C VAL A 567 -37.54 6.91 14.80
N PRO A 568 -36.80 8.05 14.74
CA PRO A 568 -37.38 9.39 14.92
C PRO A 568 -38.47 9.69 13.89
N ALA A 569 -39.48 10.49 14.23
CA ALA A 569 -40.62 10.82 13.36
C ALA A 569 -40.23 11.46 12.02
N TRP A 570 -39.07 12.11 11.96
CA TRP A 570 -38.54 12.74 10.75
C TRP A 570 -37.77 11.75 9.84
N LEU A 571 -37.64 10.46 10.21
CA LEU A 571 -37.10 9.40 9.40
C LEU A 571 -38.18 8.39 9.01
N GLU A 572 -38.05 7.85 7.81
CA GLU A 572 -38.86 6.76 7.30
C GLU A 572 -37.93 5.62 6.87
N ARG A 573 -38.03 4.48 7.51
CA ARG A 573 -37.29 3.28 7.10
C ARG A 573 -37.83 2.76 5.76
N LEU A 574 -36.96 2.61 4.78
CA LEU A 574 -37.32 2.00 3.51
C LEU A 574 -37.33 0.47 3.63
N PRO A 575 -38.15 -0.23 2.82
CA PRO A 575 -38.18 -1.69 2.80
C PRO A 575 -36.79 -2.25 2.49
N ASP A 576 -36.39 -3.30 3.22
CA ASP A 576 -35.21 -4.07 2.89
C ASP A 576 -35.42 -4.78 1.54
N ARG A 577 -34.42 -4.68 0.67
CA ARG A 577 -34.43 -5.33 -0.64
C ARG A 577 -33.61 -6.61 -0.66
N GLY A 578 -33.38 -7.22 0.50
CA GLY A 578 -32.59 -8.44 0.63
C GLY A 578 -31.06 -8.22 0.58
N SER A 579 -30.63 -6.97 0.73
CA SER A 579 -29.22 -6.56 0.63
C SER A 579 -28.50 -6.46 1.99
N GLY A 580 -29.22 -6.59 3.10
CA GLY A 580 -28.68 -6.32 4.44
C GLY A 580 -28.44 -4.82 4.72
N ILE A 581 -28.46 -3.97 3.70
CA ILE A 581 -28.34 -2.52 3.86
C ILE A 581 -29.62 -1.95 4.42
N GLN A 582 -29.52 -1.16 5.48
CA GLN A 582 -30.63 -0.41 6.02
C GLN A 582 -30.59 1.02 5.51
N VAL A 583 -31.75 1.49 5.03
CA VAL A 583 -31.89 2.85 4.46
C VAL A 583 -33.06 3.58 5.11
N TRP A 584 -32.81 4.81 5.52
CA TRP A 584 -33.85 5.71 6.01
C TRP A 584 -33.91 6.96 5.12
N ARG A 585 -35.12 7.29 4.70
CA ARG A 585 -35.42 8.56 4.01
C ARG A 585 -35.62 9.65 5.05
N VAL A 586 -35.01 10.80 4.84
CA VAL A 586 -35.30 12.01 5.62
C VAL A 586 -36.60 12.63 5.11
N ARG A 587 -37.60 12.73 5.96
CA ARG A 587 -38.85 13.40 5.63
C ARG A 587 -38.60 14.89 5.55
N LYS A 588 -39.03 15.51 4.46
CA LYS A 588 -39.06 16.96 4.37
C LYS A 588 -40.12 17.50 5.33
N PRO A 589 -39.88 18.64 6.00
CA PRO A 589 -40.89 19.28 6.87
C PRO A 589 -42.14 19.63 6.10
#